data_ecb3fe645b91a78ebb0a21b78e8d4a23
#
_entry.id   ecb3fe645b91a78ebb0a21b78e8d4a23
#
_cell.length_a   1.000
_cell.length_b   1.000
_cell.length_c   1.000
_cell.angle_alpha   90.00
_cell.angle_beta   90.00
_cell.angle_gamma   90.00
#
_symmetry.space_group_name_H-M   'P 1'
#
loop_
_entity.id
_entity.type
_entity.pdbx_description
1 polymer ?
#
loop_
_entity_poly.entity_id
_entity_poly.type
_entity_poly.pdbx_seq_one_letter_code
_entity_poly.pdbx_strand_id
1 'polypeptide(L)'
;GTFSTKNYALSAAYGMKITDRFAIGVNLKLAQQDLGTGNVFIGSNRTTVDNSKTAFAVDLGTYFNTGFRNTILAMTVQNFSQELTYQRESFELPRNIRLGLLLDVLSISGSTPVPHHLNLALDVTNPVDFDEQVLAGLEYTFQAAGSPIGFSARGGYKTNHDTETYSFGGGLKYLTEAGKGVKIDYAYTAFDSNFFSSVHVISFAIDF
;
A
#
# COMPACT_ATOMS: atom_id res chain seq x y z
N GLY A 1 18.60 -21.45 21.77
CA GLY A 1 17.34 -20.88 22.25
C GLY A 1 16.48 -20.45 21.09
N THR A 2 15.18 -20.64 21.19
CA THR A 2 14.21 -20.16 20.22
C THR A 2 13.86 -18.72 20.56
N PHE A 3 13.95 -17.83 19.59
CA PHE A 3 13.51 -16.44 19.70
C PHE A 3 12.19 -16.28 18.93
N SER A 4 11.21 -15.63 19.54
CA SER A 4 9.91 -15.39 18.92
C SER A 4 9.53 -13.92 19.11
N THR A 5 9.25 -13.23 18.02
CA THR A 5 8.70 -11.88 18.03
C THR A 5 7.21 -11.93 17.73
N LYS A 6 6.44 -11.04 18.34
CA LYS A 6 5.01 -10.89 18.08
C LYS A 6 4.68 -9.43 17.86
N ASN A 7 3.97 -9.15 16.77
CA ASN A 7 3.53 -7.80 16.43
C ASN A 7 2.01 -7.81 16.25
N TYR A 8 1.34 -6.86 16.86
CA TYR A 8 -0.11 -6.65 16.74
C TYR A 8 -0.37 -5.21 16.36
N ALA A 9 -1.35 -4.98 15.51
CA ALA A 9 -1.83 -3.64 15.23
C ALA A 9 -3.36 -3.63 15.19
N LEU A 10 -3.94 -2.64 15.85
CA LEU A 10 -5.36 -2.32 15.77
C LEU A 10 -5.50 -0.94 15.16
N SER A 11 -6.37 -0.79 14.17
CA SER A 11 -6.58 0.51 13.53
C SER A 11 -8.05 0.80 13.29
N ALA A 12 -8.37 2.10 13.28
CA ALA A 12 -9.66 2.62 12.89
C ALA A 12 -9.48 3.77 11.91
N ALA A 13 -10.19 3.72 10.78
CA ALA A 13 -10.07 4.70 9.71
C ALA A 13 -11.40 5.44 9.51
N TYR A 14 -11.28 6.73 9.21
CA TYR A 14 -12.39 7.57 8.81
C TYR A 14 -12.00 8.39 7.58
N GLY A 15 -12.90 8.45 6.61
CA GLY A 15 -12.72 9.24 5.40
C GLY A 15 -13.96 10.04 5.07
N MET A 16 -13.78 11.25 4.56
CA MET A 16 -14.87 12.12 4.16
C MET A 16 -14.56 12.88 2.88
N LYS A 17 -15.58 13.11 2.08
CA LYS A 17 -15.53 14.04 0.95
C LYS A 17 -15.74 15.46 1.48
N ILE A 18 -14.80 16.35 1.19
CA ILE A 18 -14.92 17.78 1.49
C ILE A 18 -15.66 18.49 0.36
N THR A 19 -15.37 18.06 -0.87
CA THR A 19 -16.06 18.48 -2.09
C THR A 19 -16.27 17.29 -3.01
N ASP A 20 -16.97 17.47 -4.13
CA ASP A 20 -17.14 16.39 -5.14
C ASP A 20 -15.81 15.89 -5.72
N ARG A 21 -14.75 16.68 -5.59
CA ARG A 21 -13.42 16.38 -6.15
C ARG A 21 -12.34 16.15 -5.12
N PHE A 22 -12.58 16.52 -3.87
CA PHE A 22 -11.57 16.44 -2.82
C PHE A 22 -12.07 15.64 -1.61
N ALA A 23 -11.29 14.69 -1.20
CA ALA A 23 -11.53 13.88 0.01
C ALA A 23 -10.27 13.82 0.88
N ILE A 24 -10.50 13.66 2.17
CA ILE A 24 -9.46 13.43 3.16
C ILE A 24 -9.77 12.16 3.95
N GLY A 25 -8.73 11.53 4.47
CA GLY A 25 -8.81 10.37 5.33
C GLY A 25 -7.83 10.43 6.48
N VAL A 26 -8.22 9.85 7.58
CA VAL A 26 -7.37 9.65 8.76
C VAL A 26 -7.49 8.20 9.21
N ASN A 27 -6.38 7.61 9.63
CA ASN A 27 -6.34 6.29 10.23
C ASN A 27 -5.56 6.36 11.52
N LEU A 28 -6.17 5.93 12.61
CA LEU A 28 -5.55 5.87 13.94
C LEU A 28 -5.13 4.43 14.20
N LYS A 29 -3.87 4.23 14.60
CA LYS A 29 -3.28 2.91 14.84
C LYS A 29 -2.73 2.81 16.25
N LEU A 30 -2.96 1.67 16.87
CA LEU A 30 -2.22 1.18 18.04
C LEU A 30 -1.40 -0.02 17.58
N ALA A 31 -0.08 0.10 17.60
CA ALA A 31 0.84 -0.96 17.25
C ALA A 31 1.57 -1.43 18.51
N GLN A 32 1.56 -2.73 18.76
CA GLN A 32 2.33 -3.35 19.84
C GLN A 32 3.38 -4.26 19.22
N GLN A 33 4.62 -4.05 19.62
CA GLN A 33 5.75 -4.88 19.27
C GLN A 33 6.28 -5.55 20.52
N ASP A 34 6.38 -6.87 20.49
CA ASP A 34 6.98 -7.69 21.54
C ASP A 34 8.19 -8.41 20.94
N LEU A 35 9.37 -7.97 21.34
CA LEU A 35 10.67 -8.55 20.95
C LEU A 35 11.13 -9.64 21.94
N GLY A 36 10.26 -10.01 22.88
CA GLY A 36 10.57 -10.97 23.91
C GLY A 36 11.45 -10.43 25.02
N THR A 37 11.87 -11.32 25.90
CA THR A 37 12.70 -10.98 27.05
C THR A 37 14.19 -11.16 26.73
N GLY A 38 14.98 -10.14 27.01
CA GLY A 38 16.45 -10.18 26.92
C GLY A 38 17.11 -10.24 28.29
N ASN A 39 18.30 -10.85 28.38
CA ASN A 39 19.10 -10.80 29.57
C ASN A 39 20.24 -9.78 29.38
N VAL A 40 20.27 -8.78 30.24
CA VAL A 40 21.31 -7.75 30.23
C VAL A 40 22.15 -7.92 31.48
N PHE A 41 23.48 -7.81 31.33
CA PHE A 41 24.40 -7.81 32.46
C PHE A 41 24.68 -6.37 32.88
N ILE A 42 24.31 -6.00 34.09
CA ILE A 42 24.65 -4.74 34.72
C ILE A 42 25.70 -5.03 35.81
N GLY A 43 26.97 -4.83 35.47
CA GLY A 43 28.07 -5.31 36.28
C GLY A 43 28.12 -6.85 36.34
N SER A 44 28.11 -7.44 37.53
CA SER A 44 28.07 -8.90 37.74
C SER A 44 26.64 -9.47 37.82
N ASN A 45 25.59 -8.62 37.77
CA ASN A 45 24.22 -9.05 37.95
C ASN A 45 23.54 -9.25 36.58
N ARG A 46 22.88 -10.40 36.43
CA ARG A 46 22.00 -10.69 35.28
C ARG A 46 20.62 -10.15 35.56
N THR A 47 20.15 -9.24 34.71
CA THR A 47 18.81 -8.68 34.80
C THR A 47 18.03 -9.05 33.55
N THR A 48 16.83 -9.55 33.72
CA THR A 48 15.91 -9.81 32.60
C THR A 48 15.16 -8.53 32.27
N VAL A 49 15.19 -8.13 31.00
CA VAL A 49 14.50 -6.95 30.49
C VAL A 49 13.43 -7.40 29.51
N ASP A 50 12.23 -6.88 29.69
CA ASP A 50 11.11 -7.03 28.76
C ASP A 50 11.19 -5.98 27.67
N ASN A 51 11.20 -6.40 26.41
CA ASN A 51 11.31 -5.55 25.24
C ASN A 51 9.94 -5.44 24.50
N SER A 52 8.87 -5.26 25.25
CA SER A 52 7.55 -4.97 24.69
C SER A 52 7.26 -3.47 24.70
N LYS A 53 6.78 -2.93 23.57
CA LYS A 53 6.40 -1.52 23.43
C LYS A 53 5.11 -1.38 22.65
N THR A 54 4.36 -0.33 23.00
CA THR A 54 3.15 0.08 22.29
C THR A 54 3.35 1.47 21.74
N ALA A 55 3.04 1.65 20.45
CA ALA A 55 3.08 2.91 19.75
C ALA A 55 1.68 3.32 19.32
N PHE A 56 1.40 4.62 19.42
CA PHE A 56 0.27 5.24 18.74
C PHE A 56 0.79 5.91 17.47
N ALA A 57 0.11 5.66 16.34
CA ALA A 57 0.45 6.26 15.05
C ALA A 57 -0.80 6.79 14.34
N VAL A 58 -0.60 7.79 13.52
CA VAL A 58 -1.62 8.42 12.69
C VAL A 58 -1.19 8.33 11.23
N ASP A 59 -2.11 7.91 10.35
CA ASP A 59 -1.95 8.10 8.93
C ASP A 59 -2.92 9.18 8.45
N LEU A 60 -2.47 9.98 7.52
CA LEU A 60 -3.26 10.99 6.83
C LEU A 60 -3.26 10.69 5.33
N GLY A 61 -4.39 10.91 4.69
CA GLY A 61 -4.53 10.72 3.25
C GLY A 61 -5.37 11.81 2.61
N THR A 62 -5.01 12.19 1.40
CA THR A 62 -5.79 13.10 0.56
C THR A 62 -6.02 12.48 -0.82
N TYR A 63 -7.16 12.79 -1.39
CA TYR A 63 -7.54 12.41 -2.74
C TYR A 63 -8.10 13.64 -3.44
N PHE A 64 -7.58 13.96 -4.60
CA PHE A 64 -8.02 15.09 -5.41
C PHE A 64 -8.22 14.69 -6.87
N ASN A 65 -9.48 14.70 -7.31
CA ASN A 65 -9.81 14.60 -8.72
C ASN A 65 -9.71 15.99 -9.34
N THR A 66 -8.71 16.19 -10.18
CA THR A 66 -8.46 17.51 -10.81
C THR A 66 -9.61 17.96 -11.70
N GLY A 67 -10.48 17.04 -12.15
CA GLY A 67 -11.52 17.27 -13.15
C GLY A 67 -10.96 17.36 -14.58
N PHE A 68 -9.64 17.29 -14.74
CA PHE A 68 -9.00 17.27 -16.04
C PHE A 68 -8.71 15.83 -16.44
N ARG A 69 -9.42 15.32 -17.44
CA ARG A 69 -9.20 14.01 -18.08
C ARG A 69 -9.02 12.85 -17.08
N ASN A 70 -9.87 12.80 -16.05
CA ASN A 70 -9.83 11.80 -15.00
C ASN A 70 -8.48 11.69 -14.24
N THR A 71 -7.73 12.81 -14.22
CA THR A 71 -6.47 12.85 -13.49
C THR A 71 -6.74 12.97 -12.00
N ILE A 72 -6.13 12.08 -11.24
CA ILE A 72 -6.23 12.02 -9.77
C ILE A 72 -4.85 12.27 -9.16
N LEU A 73 -4.80 13.13 -8.17
CA LEU A 73 -3.66 13.33 -7.29
C LEU A 73 -3.99 12.78 -5.90
N ALA A 74 -3.07 12.07 -5.32
CA ALA A 74 -3.20 11.55 -3.97
C ALA A 74 -1.92 11.79 -3.17
N MET A 75 -2.07 12.00 -1.88
CA MET A 75 -0.95 12.08 -0.95
C MET A 75 -1.29 11.27 0.29
N THR A 76 -0.31 10.54 0.80
CA THR A 76 -0.43 9.88 2.10
C THR A 76 0.81 10.14 2.95
N VAL A 77 0.59 10.31 4.25
CA VAL A 77 1.63 10.26 5.28
C VAL A 77 1.25 9.11 6.20
N GLN A 78 2.10 8.12 6.29
CA GLN A 78 1.83 6.91 7.07
C GLN A 78 2.76 6.82 8.27
N ASN A 79 2.25 6.22 9.34
CA ASN A 79 3.00 5.94 10.56
C ASN A 79 3.60 7.18 11.24
N PHE A 80 2.90 8.31 11.17
CA PHE A 80 3.28 9.48 11.97
C PHE A 80 3.05 9.14 13.45
N SER A 81 4.14 8.92 14.19
CA SER A 81 4.12 8.42 15.55
C SER A 81 5.07 9.18 16.45
N GLN A 82 4.93 8.96 17.75
CA GLN A 82 5.95 9.34 18.72
C GLN A 82 7.12 8.36 18.64
N GLU A 83 8.30 8.82 19.03
CA GLU A 83 9.47 7.97 19.20
C GLU A 83 9.22 6.86 20.23
N LEU A 84 9.62 5.66 19.88
CA LEU A 84 9.65 4.52 20.79
C LEU A 84 11.04 4.39 21.38
N THR A 85 11.14 4.53 22.70
CA THR A 85 12.42 4.36 23.38
C THR A 85 12.52 2.95 23.96
N TYR A 86 13.49 2.18 23.47
CA TYR A 86 13.92 0.92 24.09
C TYR A 86 15.24 1.17 24.83
N GLN A 87 15.18 1.07 26.13
CA GLN A 87 16.31 1.32 27.03
C GLN A 87 16.94 2.71 26.86
N ARG A 88 17.85 2.89 25.90
CA ARG A 88 18.61 4.13 25.65
C ARG A 88 18.51 4.63 24.22
N GLU A 89 17.95 3.83 23.33
CA GLU A 89 17.81 4.17 21.91
C GLU A 89 16.35 4.42 21.57
N SER A 90 16.11 5.50 20.85
CA SER A 90 14.79 5.88 20.36
C SER A 90 14.72 5.70 18.87
N PHE A 91 13.61 5.18 18.37
CA PHE A 91 13.30 5.09 16.96
C PHE A 91 11.82 5.36 16.72
N GLU A 92 11.54 5.93 15.58
CA GLU A 92 10.18 6.15 15.09
C GLU A 92 9.66 4.87 14.41
N LEU A 93 8.33 4.74 14.32
CA LEU A 93 7.76 3.78 13.38
C LEU A 93 8.18 4.17 11.95
N PRO A 94 8.29 3.21 11.02
CA PRO A 94 8.74 3.46 9.65
C PRO A 94 7.76 4.41 8.95
N ARG A 95 8.00 5.71 9.12
CA ARG A 95 7.22 6.77 8.49
C ARG A 95 7.43 6.75 6.99
N ASN A 96 6.36 6.87 6.23
CA ASN A 96 6.40 6.93 4.79
C ASN A 96 5.51 8.07 4.26
N ILE A 97 6.07 8.90 3.41
CA ILE A 97 5.33 9.92 2.66
C ILE A 97 5.24 9.45 1.22
N ARG A 98 4.02 9.45 0.66
CA ARG A 98 3.78 9.03 -0.72
C ARG A 98 2.95 10.07 -1.44
N LEU A 99 3.41 10.44 -2.64
CA LEU A 99 2.66 11.26 -3.61
C LEU A 99 2.33 10.40 -4.81
N GLY A 100 1.09 10.40 -5.23
CA GLY A 100 0.59 9.61 -6.34
C GLY A 100 -0.13 10.44 -7.38
N LEU A 101 0.07 10.08 -8.63
CA LEU A 101 -0.63 10.58 -9.80
C LEU A 101 -1.24 9.38 -10.54
N LEU A 102 -2.54 9.44 -10.83
CA LEU A 102 -3.21 8.51 -11.72
C LEU A 102 -3.78 9.28 -12.92
N LEU A 103 -3.58 8.74 -14.11
CA LEU A 103 -3.99 9.33 -15.37
C LEU A 103 -4.63 8.27 -16.26
N ASP A 104 -5.87 8.49 -16.71
CA ASP A 104 -6.51 7.68 -17.75
C ASP A 104 -6.02 8.17 -19.13
N VAL A 105 -5.06 7.43 -19.71
CA VAL A 105 -4.40 7.81 -20.96
C VAL A 105 -5.36 7.83 -22.14
N LEU A 106 -6.35 6.93 -22.18
CA LEU A 106 -7.31 6.87 -23.29
C LEU A 106 -8.32 8.04 -23.24
N SER A 107 -8.63 8.55 -22.05
CA SER A 107 -9.47 9.73 -21.92
C SER A 107 -8.78 11.00 -22.43
N ILE A 108 -7.44 11.03 -22.46
CA ILE A 108 -6.64 12.12 -23.03
C ILE A 108 -6.83 12.19 -24.55
N SER A 109 -6.91 11.05 -25.21
CA SER A 109 -7.02 10.96 -26.67
C SER A 109 -8.39 11.41 -27.20
N GLY A 110 -9.36 11.76 -26.33
CA GLY A 110 -10.70 12.15 -26.75
C GLY A 110 -11.51 11.01 -27.37
N SER A 111 -11.05 9.79 -27.21
CA SER A 111 -11.76 8.60 -27.66
C SER A 111 -13.07 8.48 -26.87
N THR A 112 -14.15 8.24 -27.59
CA THR A 112 -15.50 8.01 -27.04
C THR A 112 -15.50 6.97 -25.93
N PRO A 113 -16.55 6.88 -25.11
CA PRO A 113 -16.66 5.90 -24.02
C PRO A 113 -16.55 4.48 -24.58
N VAL A 114 -15.33 4.04 -24.66
CA VAL A 114 -14.97 2.69 -25.08
C VAL A 114 -14.91 1.87 -23.80
N PRO A 115 -15.23 0.59 -23.87
CA PRO A 115 -15.12 -0.31 -22.74
C PRO A 115 -13.66 -0.53 -22.30
N HIS A 116 -12.77 0.38 -22.62
CA HIS A 116 -11.32 0.31 -22.41
C HIS A 116 -10.85 1.47 -21.55
N HIS A 117 -10.04 1.18 -20.54
CA HIS A 117 -9.30 2.20 -19.79
C HIS A 117 -7.83 1.81 -19.76
N LEU A 118 -6.96 2.78 -19.91
CA LEU A 118 -5.53 2.62 -19.76
C LEU A 118 -5.04 3.62 -18.71
N ASN A 119 -4.86 3.15 -17.50
CA ASN A 119 -4.43 3.94 -16.38
C ASN A 119 -2.90 3.90 -16.24
N LEU A 120 -2.27 5.06 -16.26
CA LEU A 120 -0.89 5.26 -15.86
C LEU A 120 -0.88 5.76 -14.41
N ALA A 121 -0.20 5.03 -13.53
CA ALA A 121 0.05 5.42 -12.16
C ALA A 121 1.53 5.76 -11.97
N LEU A 122 1.81 6.89 -11.34
CA LEU A 122 3.15 7.31 -10.95
C LEU A 122 3.13 7.68 -9.48
N ASP A 123 3.99 7.05 -8.69
CA ASP A 123 4.13 7.35 -7.26
C ASP A 123 5.59 7.68 -6.94
N VAL A 124 5.75 8.66 -6.06
CA VAL A 124 7.02 8.92 -5.37
C VAL A 124 6.79 8.65 -3.90
N THR A 125 7.65 7.84 -3.32
CA THR A 125 7.59 7.50 -1.89
C THR A 125 8.92 7.79 -1.22
N ASN A 126 8.85 8.37 -0.03
CA ASN A 126 10.00 8.70 0.81
C ASN A 126 9.86 8.00 2.17
N PRO A 127 10.33 6.75 2.28
CA PRO A 127 10.45 6.05 3.55
C PRO A 127 11.58 6.67 4.38
N VAL A 128 11.40 6.78 5.70
CA VAL A 128 12.41 7.39 6.61
C VAL A 128 13.75 6.65 6.59
N ASP A 129 13.73 5.33 6.43
CA ASP A 129 14.91 4.48 6.56
C ASP A 129 15.54 4.09 5.22
N PHE A 130 15.00 4.56 4.10
CA PHE A 130 15.43 4.18 2.75
C PHE A 130 15.47 5.40 1.83
N ASP A 131 16.21 5.28 0.73
CA ASP A 131 16.23 6.27 -0.33
C ASP A 131 14.85 6.45 -0.97
N GLU A 132 14.65 7.62 -1.56
CA GLU A 132 13.42 7.93 -2.31
C GLU A 132 13.22 6.94 -3.45
N GLN A 133 11.99 6.44 -3.57
CA GLN A 133 11.62 5.47 -4.57
C GLN A 133 10.59 6.05 -5.52
N VAL A 134 10.73 5.75 -6.80
CA VAL A 134 9.73 6.07 -7.83
C VAL A 134 9.12 4.76 -8.32
N LEU A 135 7.78 4.74 -8.33
CA LEU A 135 7.00 3.60 -8.82
C LEU A 135 6.21 4.06 -10.04
N ALA A 136 6.28 3.28 -11.09
CA ALA A 136 5.47 3.48 -12.29
C ALA A 136 4.64 2.22 -12.56
N GLY A 137 3.36 2.39 -12.82
CA GLY A 137 2.44 1.30 -13.09
C GLY A 137 1.54 1.61 -14.29
N LEU A 138 1.22 0.58 -15.05
CA LEU A 138 0.26 0.64 -16.13
C LEU A 138 -0.82 -0.43 -15.90
N GLU A 139 -2.08 -0.01 -16.00
CA GLU A 139 -3.22 -0.92 -15.93
C GLU A 139 -4.11 -0.74 -17.15
N TYR A 140 -4.32 -1.81 -17.89
CA TYR A 140 -5.32 -1.87 -18.93
C TYR A 140 -6.53 -2.65 -18.42
N THR A 141 -7.72 -2.07 -18.55
CA THR A 141 -8.98 -2.73 -18.24
C THR A 141 -9.89 -2.74 -19.44
N PHE A 142 -10.61 -3.83 -19.62
CA PHE A 142 -11.61 -4.00 -20.67
C PHE A 142 -12.86 -4.64 -20.11
N GLN A 143 -14.01 -4.05 -20.46
CA GLN A 143 -15.32 -4.65 -20.21
C GLN A 143 -16.27 -4.26 -21.35
N ALA A 144 -16.64 -5.22 -22.20
CA ALA A 144 -17.55 -4.95 -23.31
C ALA A 144 -18.91 -4.47 -22.79
N ALA A 145 -19.52 -3.54 -23.53
CA ALA A 145 -20.84 -3.03 -23.19
C ALA A 145 -21.86 -4.18 -23.11
N GLY A 146 -22.62 -4.25 -22.01
CA GLY A 146 -23.60 -5.30 -21.76
C GLY A 146 -22.98 -6.66 -21.35
N SER A 147 -21.64 -6.78 -21.28
CA SER A 147 -21.00 -7.99 -20.78
C SER A 147 -20.86 -7.95 -19.25
N PRO A 148 -21.22 -9.04 -18.54
CA PRO A 148 -20.95 -9.14 -17.13
C PRO A 148 -19.46 -9.38 -16.84
N ILE A 149 -18.66 -9.71 -17.86
CA ILE A 149 -17.25 -10.09 -17.71
C ILE A 149 -16.36 -8.93 -18.13
N GLY A 150 -15.43 -8.59 -17.24
CA GLY A 150 -14.32 -7.69 -17.49
C GLY A 150 -12.99 -8.35 -17.17
N PHE A 151 -11.93 -7.88 -17.82
CA PHE A 151 -10.57 -8.31 -17.50
C PHE A 151 -9.65 -7.10 -17.28
N SER A 152 -8.55 -7.34 -16.57
CA SER A 152 -7.49 -6.36 -16.38
C SER A 152 -6.12 -7.01 -16.53
N ALA A 153 -5.18 -6.24 -17.08
CA ALA A 153 -3.76 -6.58 -17.11
C ALA A 153 -2.96 -5.43 -16.52
N ARG A 154 -1.96 -5.73 -15.71
CA ARG A 154 -1.19 -4.74 -14.97
C ARG A 154 0.29 -5.03 -15.08
N GLY A 155 1.10 -3.98 -15.12
CA GLY A 155 2.54 -4.06 -15.01
C GLY A 155 3.05 -2.90 -14.18
N GLY A 156 4.10 -3.12 -13.41
CA GLY A 156 4.71 -2.10 -12.57
C GLY A 156 6.22 -2.25 -12.49
N TYR A 157 6.87 -1.12 -12.28
CA TYR A 157 8.30 -1.00 -12.08
C TYR A 157 8.58 -0.09 -10.89
N LYS A 158 9.59 -0.44 -10.11
CA LYS A 158 10.01 0.29 -8.91
C LYS A 158 11.51 0.57 -9.00
N THR A 159 11.91 1.82 -8.76
CA THR A 159 13.32 2.24 -8.70
C THR A 159 13.82 2.27 -7.26
N ASN A 160 15.14 2.26 -7.08
CA ASN A 160 15.82 2.40 -5.77
C ASN A 160 15.27 1.42 -4.72
N HIS A 161 15.03 0.20 -5.15
CA HIS A 161 14.61 -0.86 -4.27
C HIS A 161 15.57 -2.04 -4.40
N ASP A 162 16.11 -2.51 -3.28
CA ASP A 162 17.21 -3.50 -3.26
C ASP A 162 16.82 -4.87 -3.80
N THR A 163 15.54 -5.18 -3.83
CA THR A 163 15.07 -6.54 -4.12
C THR A 163 13.92 -6.63 -5.12
N GLU A 164 12.97 -5.69 -5.11
CA GLU A 164 11.79 -5.73 -5.98
C GLU A 164 11.96 -4.79 -7.17
N THR A 165 11.94 -5.28 -8.40
CA THR A 165 12.15 -4.44 -9.57
C THR A 165 10.89 -4.28 -10.39
N TYR A 166 10.23 -5.37 -10.76
CA TYR A 166 9.02 -5.34 -11.59
C TYR A 166 7.97 -6.32 -11.09
N SER A 167 6.73 -5.98 -11.39
CA SER A 167 5.56 -6.79 -11.06
C SER A 167 4.61 -6.86 -12.25
N PHE A 168 3.90 -7.97 -12.36
CA PHE A 168 2.86 -8.19 -13.36
C PHE A 168 1.62 -8.78 -12.69
N GLY A 169 0.48 -8.48 -13.25
CA GLY A 169 -0.76 -9.00 -12.71
C GLY A 169 -1.88 -9.02 -13.74
N GLY A 170 -2.91 -9.77 -13.42
CA GLY A 170 -4.12 -9.83 -14.20
C GLY A 170 -5.33 -10.09 -13.32
N GLY A 171 -6.49 -9.70 -13.79
CA GLY A 171 -7.74 -9.88 -13.06
C GLY A 171 -8.91 -10.19 -13.97
N LEU A 172 -9.84 -10.96 -13.44
CA LEU A 172 -11.15 -11.24 -14.02
C LEU A 172 -12.21 -10.72 -13.07
N LYS A 173 -13.18 -10.02 -13.62
CA LYS A 173 -14.33 -9.48 -12.90
C LYS A 173 -15.60 -9.98 -13.55
N TYR A 174 -16.53 -10.48 -12.74
CA TYR A 174 -17.87 -10.81 -13.16
C TYR A 174 -18.86 -9.96 -12.37
N LEU A 175 -19.66 -9.16 -13.03
CA LEU A 175 -20.69 -8.30 -12.42
C LEU A 175 -22.05 -8.66 -12.97
N THR A 176 -23.02 -8.82 -12.08
CA THR A 176 -24.43 -8.92 -12.44
C THR A 176 -25.02 -7.52 -12.67
N GLU A 177 -26.17 -7.44 -13.34
CA GLU A 177 -26.91 -6.18 -13.55
C GLU A 177 -27.29 -5.49 -12.23
N ALA A 178 -27.42 -6.22 -11.13
CA ALA A 178 -27.69 -5.68 -9.79
C ALA A 178 -26.45 -5.10 -9.09
N GLY A 179 -25.30 -5.05 -9.76
CA GLY A 179 -24.05 -4.53 -9.19
C GLY A 179 -23.32 -5.51 -8.26
N LYS A 180 -23.85 -6.72 -8.08
CA LYS A 180 -23.19 -7.79 -7.33
C LYS A 180 -22.17 -8.50 -8.20
N GLY A 181 -21.06 -8.92 -7.62
CA GLY A 181 -20.06 -9.57 -8.46
C GLY A 181 -18.96 -10.28 -7.72
N VAL A 182 -18.11 -10.91 -8.50
CA VAL A 182 -16.90 -11.59 -8.01
C VAL A 182 -15.71 -11.07 -8.81
N LYS A 183 -14.60 -10.88 -8.14
CA LYS A 183 -13.34 -10.50 -8.75
C LYS A 183 -12.25 -11.44 -8.28
N ILE A 184 -11.42 -11.88 -9.22
CA ILE A 184 -10.24 -12.70 -8.97
C ILE A 184 -9.05 -11.96 -9.58
N ASP A 185 -8.04 -11.70 -8.78
CA ASP A 185 -6.79 -11.08 -9.21
C ASP A 185 -5.62 -12.00 -8.91
N TYR A 186 -4.65 -11.99 -9.81
CA TYR A 186 -3.35 -12.61 -9.64
C TYR A 186 -2.26 -11.57 -9.80
N ALA A 187 -1.25 -11.62 -8.96
CA ALA A 187 -0.06 -10.79 -9.06
C ALA A 187 1.21 -11.61 -8.86
N TYR A 188 2.21 -11.26 -9.64
CA TYR A 188 3.56 -11.76 -9.58
C TYR A 188 4.52 -10.60 -9.33
N THR A 189 5.40 -10.73 -8.35
CA THR A 189 6.48 -9.78 -8.08
C THR A 189 7.81 -10.50 -8.20
N ALA A 190 8.66 -9.99 -9.09
CA ALA A 190 10.01 -10.48 -9.25
C ALA A 190 10.93 -9.85 -8.20
N PHE A 191 11.76 -10.68 -7.58
CA PHE A 191 12.81 -10.26 -6.68
C PHE A 191 14.17 -10.46 -7.36
N ASP A 192 14.96 -9.40 -7.41
CA ASP A 192 16.32 -9.42 -7.94
C ASP A 192 17.32 -9.73 -6.81
N SER A 193 17.16 -10.89 -6.19
CA SER A 193 18.09 -11.35 -5.16
C SER A 193 18.24 -12.86 -5.18
N ASN A 194 19.45 -13.34 -4.90
CA ASN A 194 19.74 -14.77 -4.74
C ASN A 194 19.12 -15.35 -3.42
N PHE A 195 18.52 -14.52 -2.59
CA PHE A 195 18.03 -14.91 -1.27
C PHE A 195 16.50 -15.00 -1.16
N PHE A 196 15.77 -14.31 -2.06
CA PHE A 196 14.32 -14.29 -2.03
C PHE A 196 13.73 -14.89 -3.30
N SER A 197 12.74 -15.76 -3.14
CA SER A 197 11.95 -16.26 -4.26
C SER A 197 10.90 -15.23 -4.66
N SER A 198 10.53 -15.22 -5.94
CA SER A 198 9.40 -14.42 -6.44
C SER A 198 8.12 -14.68 -5.64
N VAL A 199 7.32 -13.63 -5.46
CA VAL A 199 6.06 -13.72 -4.70
C VAL A 199 4.88 -13.80 -5.65
N HIS A 200 3.97 -14.73 -5.37
CA HIS A 200 2.71 -14.91 -6.06
C HIS A 200 1.55 -14.60 -5.11
N VAL A 201 0.64 -13.74 -5.53
CA VAL A 201 -0.54 -13.36 -4.73
C VAL A 201 -1.80 -13.65 -5.55
N ILE A 202 -2.75 -14.34 -4.92
CA ILE A 202 -4.09 -14.52 -5.46
C ILE A 202 -5.08 -13.85 -4.52
N SER A 203 -5.95 -13.01 -5.05
CA SER A 203 -6.96 -12.28 -4.29
C SER A 203 -8.35 -12.56 -4.80
N PHE A 204 -9.31 -12.64 -3.89
CA PHE A 204 -10.73 -12.80 -4.19
C PHE A 204 -11.49 -11.65 -3.54
N ALA A 205 -12.42 -11.05 -4.27
CA ALA A 205 -13.34 -10.04 -3.74
C ALA A 205 -14.77 -10.37 -4.18
N ILE A 206 -15.72 -10.08 -3.31
CA ILE A 206 -17.16 -10.26 -3.54
C ILE A 206 -17.83 -8.90 -3.29
N ASP A 207 -18.51 -8.38 -4.29
CA ASP A 207 -19.37 -7.20 -4.21
C ASP A 207 -20.83 -7.66 -3.99
N PHE A 208 -21.52 -7.12 -2.96
CA PHE A 208 -22.89 -7.54 -2.56
C PHE A 208 -23.81 -6.36 -2.27
#